data_be030c6ee532c1e68abeaa5db0ebe991
#
_entry.id   be030c6ee532c1e68abeaa5db0ebe991
#
_cell.length_a   1.000
_cell.length_b   1.000
_cell.length_c   1.000
_cell.angle_alpha   90.00
_cell.angle_beta   90.00
_cell.angle_gamma   90.00
#
_symmetry.space_group_name_H-M   'P 1'
#
loop_
_entity.id
_entity.type
_entity.pdbx_description
1 polymer ?
#
loop_
_entity_poly.entity_id
_entity_poly.type
_entity_poly.pdbx_seq_one_letter_code
_entity_poly.pdbx_strand_id
1 'polypeptide(L)'
;GDMDSTIAIALQTLRSIGENYEDELLYIDDDDDFGTSLYCEHAGGLLMKVVGHPKTTQKQKTDILQELRQIAEISTYRNYGIYDIDELMMQINLSIQPTEKALELIDGLLETRKDTHDLYQLVLRKVNLLLEQNEEQKANEMIRQYLYLTEIREMEVEKLIVRCQYDEAIRLLDEGIE
;
A
#
# COMPACT_ATOMS: atom_id res chain seq x y z
N GLY A 1 13.99 -4.92 17.70
CA GLY A 1 12.96 -4.21 18.48
C GLY A 1 11.81 -5.15 18.82
N ASP A 2 11.13 -4.88 19.88
CA ASP A 2 9.94 -5.63 20.28
C ASP A 2 8.78 -5.28 19.34
N MET A 3 8.17 -6.30 18.72
CA MET A 3 7.07 -6.12 17.77
C MET A 3 5.86 -5.46 18.42
N ASP A 4 5.52 -5.85 19.65
CA ASP A 4 4.34 -5.30 20.33
C ASP A 4 4.53 -3.79 20.61
N SER A 5 5.75 -3.37 21.00
CA SER A 5 6.08 -1.95 21.13
C SER A 5 6.00 -1.21 19.78
N THR A 6 6.45 -1.82 18.70
CA THR A 6 6.36 -1.22 17.35
C THR A 6 4.91 -1.01 16.92
N ILE A 7 4.05 -2.01 17.14
CA ILE A 7 2.61 -1.93 16.89
C ILE A 7 1.99 -0.79 17.71
N ALA A 8 2.26 -0.79 19.01
CA ALA A 8 1.69 0.20 19.93
C ALA A 8 2.10 1.64 19.55
N ILE A 9 3.38 1.86 19.22
CA ILE A 9 3.88 3.18 18.80
C ILE A 9 3.20 3.61 17.49
N ALA A 10 3.17 2.75 16.48
CA ALA A 10 2.59 3.09 15.20
C ALA A 10 1.08 3.42 15.29
N LEU A 11 0.31 2.60 15.99
CA LEU A 11 -1.13 2.84 16.22
C LEU A 11 -1.36 4.11 17.03
N GLN A 12 -0.54 4.36 18.08
CA GLN A 12 -0.64 5.56 18.88
C GLN A 12 -0.29 6.81 18.08
N THR A 13 0.72 6.74 17.19
CA THR A 13 1.06 7.85 16.29
C THR A 13 -0.13 8.21 15.40
N LEU A 14 -0.73 7.23 14.70
CA LEU A 14 -1.91 7.48 13.88
C LEU A 14 -3.07 8.06 14.71
N ARG A 15 -3.35 7.49 15.88
CA ARG A 15 -4.41 7.99 16.77
C ARG A 15 -4.16 9.42 17.23
N SER A 16 -2.95 9.71 17.73
CA SER A 16 -2.61 11.04 18.23
C SER A 16 -2.67 12.11 17.14
N ILE A 17 -2.21 11.80 15.93
CA ILE A 17 -2.32 12.70 14.78
C ILE A 17 -3.80 12.98 14.48
N GLY A 18 -4.63 11.93 14.38
CA GLY A 18 -6.05 12.10 14.09
C GLY A 18 -6.80 12.89 15.14
N GLU A 19 -6.52 12.68 16.42
CA GLU A 19 -7.22 13.33 17.53
C GLU A 19 -6.78 14.79 17.74
N ASN A 20 -5.54 15.15 17.41
CA ASN A 20 -4.97 16.47 17.72
C ASN A 20 -4.66 17.30 16.46
N TYR A 21 -5.09 16.87 15.26
CA TYR A 21 -4.80 17.56 14.02
C TYR A 21 -5.32 18.99 13.96
N GLU A 22 -6.48 19.24 14.55
CA GLU A 22 -7.11 20.56 14.61
C GLU A 22 -6.56 21.46 15.74
N ASP A 23 -5.79 20.90 16.67
CA ASP A 23 -5.14 21.70 17.71
C ASP A 23 -3.94 22.44 17.12
N GLU A 24 -3.85 23.75 17.36
CA GLU A 24 -2.78 24.65 16.86
C GLU A 24 -1.35 24.14 17.16
N LEU A 25 -1.20 23.16 18.04
CA LEU A 25 0.08 22.52 18.38
C LEU A 25 0.68 21.66 17.27
N LEU A 26 -0.13 21.24 16.26
CA LEU A 26 0.35 20.51 15.08
C LEU A 26 0.50 21.41 13.84
N TYR A 27 0.14 22.69 13.95
CA TYR A 27 0.49 23.71 12.96
C TYR A 27 2.02 23.94 12.99
N ILE A 28 2.74 23.05 12.39
CA ILE A 28 4.12 23.28 11.97
C ILE A 28 4.01 24.10 10.69
N ASP A 29 4.36 25.38 10.76
CA ASP A 29 4.47 26.39 9.72
C ASP A 29 3.85 26.05 8.35
N ASP A 30 3.15 26.99 7.73
CA ASP A 30 2.40 26.91 6.46
C ASP A 30 3.12 26.27 5.25
N ASP A 31 4.40 25.94 5.37
CA ASP A 31 5.20 25.27 4.34
C ASP A 31 5.35 23.75 4.56
N ASP A 32 4.84 23.15 5.67
CA ASP A 32 5.09 21.77 6.07
C ASP A 32 3.81 20.90 6.22
N ASP A 33 2.81 21.07 5.38
CA ASP A 33 1.66 20.12 5.26
C ASP A 33 2.13 18.66 4.98
N PHE A 34 3.37 18.51 4.51
CA PHE A 34 4.03 17.21 4.31
C PHE A 34 4.40 16.49 5.61
N GLY A 35 4.61 17.18 6.72
CA GLY A 35 5.12 16.57 7.95
C GLY A 35 4.15 15.55 8.54
N THR A 36 2.88 15.91 8.66
CA THR A 36 1.85 15.07 9.29
C THR A 36 1.54 13.83 8.46
N SER A 37 1.38 13.98 7.14
CA SER A 37 1.21 12.87 6.20
C SER A 37 2.39 11.91 6.24
N LEU A 38 3.62 12.43 6.26
CA LEU A 38 4.84 11.62 6.34
C LEU A 38 4.90 10.76 7.62
N TYR A 39 4.48 11.30 8.77
CA TYR A 39 4.41 10.51 10.00
C TYR A 39 3.35 9.40 9.90
N CYS A 40 2.20 9.67 9.28
CA CYS A 40 1.18 8.66 9.03
C CYS A 40 1.71 7.55 8.09
N GLU A 41 2.39 7.93 7.01
CA GLU A 41 3.02 6.98 6.07
C GLU A 41 4.07 6.10 6.77
N HIS A 42 4.92 6.69 7.61
CA HIS A 42 5.90 5.94 8.38
C HIS A 42 5.23 4.96 9.36
N ALA A 43 4.20 5.40 10.06
CA ALA A 43 3.45 4.55 10.98
C ALA A 43 2.75 3.40 10.24
N GLY A 44 2.08 3.68 9.12
CA GLY A 44 1.48 2.67 8.25
C GLY A 44 2.51 1.69 7.70
N GLY A 45 3.65 2.19 7.22
CA GLY A 45 4.77 1.37 6.76
C GLY A 45 5.36 0.46 7.85
N LEU A 46 5.42 0.92 9.10
CA LEU A 46 5.81 0.07 10.24
C LEU A 46 4.80 -1.04 10.48
N LEU A 47 3.50 -0.74 10.46
CA LEU A 47 2.44 -1.75 10.61
C LEU A 47 2.51 -2.79 9.50
N MET A 48 2.71 -2.38 8.24
CA MET A 48 2.86 -3.31 7.12
C MET A 48 4.09 -4.22 7.28
N LYS A 49 5.24 -3.67 7.72
CA LYS A 49 6.44 -4.48 8.01
C LYS A 49 6.20 -5.50 9.12
N VAL A 50 5.50 -5.12 10.18
CA VAL A 50 5.15 -6.03 11.27
C VAL A 50 4.19 -7.11 10.77
N VAL A 51 3.15 -6.75 10.04
CA VAL A 51 2.17 -7.69 9.48
C VAL A 51 2.82 -8.69 8.53
N GLY A 52 3.79 -8.27 7.72
CA GLY A 52 4.58 -9.13 6.84
C GLY A 52 5.64 -9.99 7.55
N HIS A 53 5.92 -9.74 8.82
CA HIS A 53 6.97 -10.46 9.53
C HIS A 53 6.53 -11.90 9.89
N PRO A 54 7.35 -12.94 9.64
CA PRO A 54 6.95 -14.35 9.84
C PRO A 54 6.56 -14.72 11.28
N LYS A 55 7.01 -13.96 12.28
CA LYS A 55 6.69 -14.19 13.70
C LYS A 55 5.40 -13.50 14.15
N THR A 56 4.80 -12.65 13.32
CA THR A 56 3.56 -11.97 13.67
C THR A 56 2.39 -12.95 13.63
N THR A 57 1.72 -13.09 14.75
CA THR A 57 0.60 -14.02 14.89
C THR A 57 -0.65 -13.48 14.20
N GLN A 58 -1.54 -14.39 13.79
CA GLN A 58 -2.84 -14.01 13.21
C GLN A 58 -3.66 -13.13 14.16
N LYS A 59 -3.54 -13.38 15.47
CA LYS A 59 -4.20 -12.56 16.49
C LYS A 59 -3.71 -11.12 16.43
N GLN A 60 -2.37 -10.90 16.46
CA GLN A 60 -1.80 -9.54 16.37
C GLN A 60 -2.27 -8.81 15.10
N LYS A 61 -2.31 -9.49 13.96
CA LYS A 61 -2.80 -8.91 12.69
C LYS A 61 -4.26 -8.48 12.79
N THR A 62 -5.10 -9.32 13.41
CA THR A 62 -6.53 -9.03 13.64
C THR A 62 -6.70 -7.87 14.63
N ASP A 63 -5.92 -7.85 15.70
CA ASP A 63 -5.95 -6.77 16.71
C ASP A 63 -5.56 -5.42 16.07
N ILE A 64 -4.54 -5.40 15.21
CA ILE A 64 -4.15 -4.20 14.42
C ILE A 64 -5.33 -3.70 13.57
N LEU A 65 -6.00 -4.59 12.82
CA LEU A 65 -7.16 -4.20 12.02
C LEU A 65 -8.31 -3.64 12.87
N GLN A 66 -8.52 -4.19 14.05
CA GLN A 66 -9.55 -3.69 14.97
C GLN A 66 -9.25 -2.28 15.47
N GLU A 67 -7.99 -2.00 15.82
CA GLU A 67 -7.55 -0.66 16.25
C GLU A 67 -7.62 0.34 15.07
N LEU A 68 -7.18 -0.05 13.88
CA LEU A 68 -7.26 0.81 12.70
C LEU A 68 -8.70 1.19 12.35
N ARG A 69 -9.68 0.28 12.52
CA ARG A 69 -11.10 0.61 12.34
C ARG A 69 -11.56 1.74 13.28
N GLN A 70 -11.09 1.73 14.52
CA GLN A 70 -11.42 2.81 15.47
C GLN A 70 -10.74 4.12 15.06
N ILE A 71 -9.49 4.07 14.58
CA ILE A 71 -8.75 5.24 14.10
C ILE A 71 -9.41 5.83 12.84
N ALA A 72 -9.89 4.98 11.91
CA ALA A 72 -10.60 5.43 10.71
C ALA A 72 -11.89 6.20 11.01
N GLU A 73 -12.50 6.00 12.19
CA GLU A 73 -13.67 6.76 12.62
C GLU A 73 -13.34 8.19 13.08
N ILE A 74 -12.08 8.52 13.30
CA ILE A 74 -11.66 9.88 13.70
C ILE A 74 -11.94 10.84 12.53
N SER A 75 -12.63 11.94 12.82
CA SER A 75 -13.12 12.91 11.83
C SER A 75 -12.03 13.45 10.90
N THR A 76 -10.83 13.61 11.43
CA THR A 76 -9.66 14.12 10.69
C THR A 76 -9.34 13.28 9.45
N TYR A 77 -9.29 11.97 9.58
CA TYR A 77 -9.00 11.07 8.46
C TYR A 77 -10.11 11.11 7.40
N ARG A 78 -11.37 11.23 7.83
CA ARG A 78 -12.53 11.31 6.92
C ARG A 78 -12.64 12.66 6.21
N ASN A 79 -12.35 13.76 6.91
CA ASN A 79 -12.65 15.11 6.43
C ASN A 79 -11.47 15.74 5.67
N TYR A 80 -10.24 15.47 6.09
CA TYR A 80 -9.05 16.13 5.54
C TYR A 80 -8.20 15.22 4.65
N GLY A 81 -8.43 13.89 4.67
CA GLY A 81 -7.72 12.97 3.79
C GLY A 81 -6.19 12.94 4.00
N ILE A 82 -5.72 13.26 5.22
CA ILE A 82 -4.29 13.34 5.53
C ILE A 82 -3.55 12.00 5.36
N TYR A 83 -4.28 10.90 5.47
CA TYR A 83 -3.79 9.55 5.25
C TYR A 83 -4.96 8.58 5.02
N ASP A 84 -4.82 7.66 4.07
CA ASP A 84 -5.85 6.67 3.76
C ASP A 84 -5.73 5.44 4.68
N ILE A 85 -6.43 5.50 5.82
CA ILE A 85 -6.50 4.38 6.77
C ILE A 85 -7.27 3.20 6.17
N ASP A 86 -8.26 3.44 5.32
CA ASP A 86 -9.05 2.37 4.69
C ASP A 86 -8.19 1.57 3.72
N GLU A 87 -7.32 2.23 2.95
CA GLU A 87 -6.33 1.57 2.10
C GLU A 87 -5.35 0.73 2.92
N LEU A 88 -4.81 1.27 4.02
CA LEU A 88 -3.94 0.52 4.92
C LEU A 88 -4.64 -0.73 5.48
N MET A 89 -5.90 -0.60 5.93
CA MET A 89 -6.70 -1.74 6.41
C MET A 89 -6.91 -2.78 5.32
N MET A 90 -7.19 -2.35 4.09
CA MET A 90 -7.35 -3.25 2.95
C MET A 90 -6.07 -4.04 2.69
N GLN A 91 -4.91 -3.39 2.62
CA GLN A 91 -3.62 -4.05 2.41
C GLN A 91 -3.31 -5.06 3.52
N ILE A 92 -3.54 -4.72 4.78
CA ILE A 92 -3.38 -5.63 5.90
C ILE A 92 -4.35 -6.81 5.78
N ASN A 93 -5.63 -6.56 5.47
CA ASN A 93 -6.62 -7.60 5.30
C ASN A 93 -6.24 -8.60 4.19
N LEU A 94 -5.77 -8.11 3.04
CA LEU A 94 -5.27 -8.97 1.96
C LEU A 94 -4.09 -9.83 2.40
N SER A 95 -3.20 -9.29 3.25
CA SER A 95 -2.01 -10.01 3.74
C SER A 95 -2.29 -11.11 4.76
N ILE A 96 -3.49 -11.13 5.36
CA ILE A 96 -3.91 -12.15 6.33
C ILE A 96 -4.79 -13.24 5.73
N GLN A 97 -5.27 -13.05 4.50
CA GLN A 97 -6.08 -14.05 3.81
C GLN A 97 -5.20 -15.16 3.21
N PRO A 98 -5.73 -16.39 3.05
CA PRO A 98 -5.14 -17.38 2.16
C PRO A 98 -4.97 -16.80 0.75
N THR A 99 -3.89 -17.20 0.06
CA THR A 99 -3.50 -16.59 -1.22
C THR A 99 -4.62 -16.63 -2.25
N GLU A 100 -5.35 -17.75 -2.37
CA GLU A 100 -6.47 -17.89 -3.31
C GLU A 100 -7.57 -16.86 -3.03
N LYS A 101 -7.92 -16.69 -1.74
CA LYS A 101 -8.95 -15.73 -1.34
C LYS A 101 -8.46 -14.28 -1.49
N ALA A 102 -7.19 -14.01 -1.26
CA ALA A 102 -6.60 -12.69 -1.52
C ALA A 102 -6.66 -12.35 -3.01
N LEU A 103 -6.37 -13.30 -3.91
CA LEU A 103 -6.48 -13.12 -5.35
C LEU A 103 -7.92 -12.84 -5.78
N GLU A 104 -8.92 -13.58 -5.28
CA GLU A 104 -10.34 -13.34 -5.57
C GLU A 104 -10.78 -11.93 -5.11
N LEU A 105 -10.36 -11.50 -3.93
CA LEU A 105 -10.68 -10.17 -3.40
C LEU A 105 -10.04 -9.07 -4.25
N ILE A 106 -8.78 -9.23 -4.67
CA ILE A 106 -8.10 -8.28 -5.55
C ILE A 106 -8.82 -8.19 -6.90
N ASP A 107 -9.26 -9.31 -7.47
CA ASP A 107 -10.00 -9.32 -8.74
C ASP A 107 -11.28 -8.49 -8.63
N GLY A 108 -12.05 -8.67 -7.58
CA GLY A 108 -13.25 -7.87 -7.34
C GLY A 108 -12.97 -6.37 -7.14
N LEU A 109 -11.84 -6.03 -6.51
CA LEU A 109 -11.43 -4.64 -6.34
C LEU A 109 -10.97 -4.02 -7.66
N LEU A 110 -10.22 -4.74 -8.49
CA LEU A 110 -9.76 -4.28 -9.81
C LEU A 110 -10.93 -3.97 -10.77
N GLU A 111 -12.07 -4.68 -10.64
CA GLU A 111 -13.27 -4.40 -11.43
C GLU A 111 -13.98 -3.10 -11.01
N THR A 112 -13.87 -2.72 -9.77
CA THR A 112 -14.64 -1.60 -9.19
C THR A 112 -13.86 -0.31 -9.05
N ARG A 113 -12.55 -0.37 -8.85
CA ARG A 113 -11.68 0.79 -8.68
C ARG A 113 -11.26 1.39 -10.02
N LYS A 114 -11.28 2.73 -10.09
CA LYS A 114 -10.91 3.49 -11.28
C LYS A 114 -9.74 4.44 -11.05
N ASP A 115 -9.38 4.69 -9.80
CA ASP A 115 -8.23 5.50 -9.47
C ASP A 115 -6.94 4.77 -9.83
N THR A 116 -6.05 5.44 -10.56
CA THR A 116 -4.81 4.83 -11.07
C THR A 116 -3.84 4.44 -9.97
N HIS A 117 -3.77 5.23 -8.90
CA HIS A 117 -2.87 4.93 -7.78
C HIS A 117 -3.30 3.66 -7.04
N ASP A 118 -4.59 3.55 -6.73
CA ASP A 118 -5.16 2.34 -6.11
C ASP A 118 -4.98 1.11 -6.99
N LEU A 119 -5.18 1.27 -8.32
CA LEU A 119 -5.00 0.18 -9.28
C LEU A 119 -3.55 -0.33 -9.29
N TYR A 120 -2.57 0.56 -9.27
CA TYR A 120 -1.16 0.17 -9.22
C TYR A 120 -0.86 -0.73 -8.03
N GLN A 121 -1.26 -0.33 -6.82
CA GLN A 121 -1.01 -1.10 -5.60
C GLN A 121 -1.65 -2.49 -5.65
N LEU A 122 -2.90 -2.59 -6.13
CA LEU A 122 -3.61 -3.87 -6.30
C LEU A 122 -2.95 -4.77 -7.34
N VAL A 123 -2.56 -4.20 -8.50
CA VAL A 123 -1.86 -4.93 -9.56
C VAL A 123 -0.54 -5.48 -9.04
N LEU A 124 0.27 -4.64 -8.39
CA LEU A 124 1.55 -5.04 -7.82
C LEU A 124 1.38 -6.16 -6.77
N ARG A 125 0.38 -6.04 -5.90
CA ARG A 125 0.06 -7.07 -4.91
C ARG A 125 -0.32 -8.40 -5.57
N LYS A 126 -1.18 -8.36 -6.59
CA LYS A 126 -1.58 -9.55 -7.34
C LYS A 126 -0.40 -10.22 -8.04
N VAL A 127 0.45 -9.44 -8.72
CA VAL A 127 1.66 -9.93 -9.36
C VAL A 127 2.56 -10.65 -8.36
N ASN A 128 2.80 -10.06 -7.19
CA ASN A 128 3.62 -10.67 -6.14
C ASN A 128 3.04 -12.00 -5.63
N LEU A 129 1.72 -12.05 -5.38
CA LEU A 129 1.04 -13.29 -4.95
C LEU A 129 1.14 -14.40 -6.01
N LEU A 130 1.00 -14.06 -7.30
CA LEU A 130 1.16 -15.01 -8.39
C LEU A 130 2.60 -15.55 -8.48
N LEU A 131 3.60 -14.67 -8.30
CA LEU A 131 5.02 -15.09 -8.29
C LEU A 131 5.34 -15.98 -7.07
N GLU A 132 4.78 -15.71 -5.90
CA GLU A 132 4.91 -16.56 -4.71
C GLU A 132 4.33 -17.98 -4.96
N GLN A 133 3.32 -18.10 -5.82
CA GLN A 133 2.73 -19.38 -6.25
C GLN A 133 3.47 -20.03 -7.44
N ASN A 134 4.56 -19.45 -7.93
CA ASN A 134 5.28 -19.86 -9.15
C ASN A 134 4.43 -19.77 -10.43
N GLU A 135 3.41 -18.90 -10.46
CA GLU A 135 2.56 -18.65 -11.61
C GLU A 135 3.10 -17.49 -12.47
N GLU A 136 4.36 -17.58 -12.90
CA GLU A 136 5.07 -16.52 -13.63
C GLU A 136 4.34 -16.06 -14.90
N GLN A 137 3.70 -17.00 -15.63
CA GLN A 137 2.98 -16.67 -16.85
C GLN A 137 1.81 -15.72 -16.57
N LYS A 138 1.00 -16.01 -15.53
CA LYS A 138 -0.13 -15.14 -15.14
C LYS A 138 0.35 -13.79 -14.61
N ALA A 139 1.45 -13.78 -13.85
CA ALA A 139 2.05 -12.53 -13.38
C ALA A 139 2.48 -11.64 -14.57
N ASN A 140 3.13 -12.20 -15.59
CA ASN A 140 3.55 -11.47 -16.78
C ASN A 140 2.34 -11.00 -17.62
N GLU A 141 1.28 -11.80 -17.73
CA GLU A 141 0.04 -11.40 -18.40
C GLU A 141 -0.61 -10.21 -17.69
N MET A 142 -0.62 -10.24 -16.35
CA MET A 142 -1.12 -9.14 -15.50
C MET A 142 -0.32 -7.86 -15.73
N ILE A 143 1.01 -7.92 -15.71
CA ILE A 143 1.88 -6.76 -15.97
C ILE A 143 1.56 -6.17 -17.35
N ARG A 144 1.47 -7.00 -18.39
CA ARG A 144 1.16 -6.54 -19.77
C ARG A 144 -0.20 -5.84 -19.88
N GLN A 145 -1.20 -6.35 -19.17
CA GLN A 145 -2.54 -5.76 -19.16
C GLN A 145 -2.57 -4.35 -18.58
N TYR A 146 -1.68 -4.06 -17.63
CA TYR A 146 -1.64 -2.81 -16.87
C TYR A 146 -0.43 -1.92 -17.19
N LEU A 147 0.26 -2.15 -18.32
CA LEU A 147 1.38 -1.30 -18.77
C LEU A 147 0.98 0.16 -19.04
N TYR A 148 -0.31 0.45 -19.18
CA TYR A 148 -0.79 1.83 -19.27
C TYR A 148 -0.63 2.63 -17.97
N LEU A 149 -0.49 1.95 -16.82
CA LEU A 149 -0.13 2.58 -15.54
C LEU A 149 1.36 2.92 -15.56
N THR A 150 1.68 4.19 -15.30
CA THR A 150 3.06 4.70 -15.36
C THR A 150 4.00 3.90 -14.46
N GLU A 151 3.59 3.61 -13.24
CA GLU A 151 4.40 2.91 -12.23
C GLU A 151 4.68 1.44 -12.63
N ILE A 152 3.71 0.76 -13.26
CA ILE A 152 3.91 -0.60 -13.78
C ILE A 152 4.89 -0.58 -14.97
N ARG A 153 4.78 0.43 -15.83
CA ARG A 153 5.67 0.61 -16.98
C ARG A 153 7.10 0.90 -16.53
N GLU A 154 7.27 1.82 -15.59
CA GLU A 154 8.59 2.13 -15.01
C GLU A 154 9.25 0.90 -14.40
N MET A 155 8.51 0.12 -13.62
CA MET A 155 8.99 -1.12 -13.04
C MET A 155 9.48 -2.12 -14.12
N GLU A 156 8.75 -2.24 -15.24
CA GLU A 156 9.14 -3.15 -16.32
C GLU A 156 10.34 -2.61 -17.10
N VAL A 157 10.40 -1.30 -17.34
CA VAL A 157 11.58 -0.63 -17.93
C VAL A 157 12.83 -0.88 -17.09
N GLU A 158 12.76 -0.73 -15.77
CA GLU A 158 13.88 -1.00 -14.88
C GLU A 158 14.36 -2.46 -14.98
N LYS A 159 13.44 -3.43 -15.05
CA LYS A 159 13.79 -4.85 -15.26
C LYS A 159 14.50 -5.08 -16.60
N LEU A 160 14.05 -4.43 -17.66
CA LEU A 160 14.67 -4.52 -18.98
C LEU A 160 16.09 -3.92 -18.96
N ILE A 161 16.28 -2.78 -18.28
CA ILE A 161 17.60 -2.14 -18.11
C ILE A 161 18.55 -3.07 -17.35
N VAL A 162 18.11 -3.67 -16.24
CA VAL A 162 18.92 -4.62 -15.46
C VAL A 162 19.35 -5.83 -16.32
N ARG A 163 18.51 -6.26 -17.28
CA ARG A 163 18.80 -7.34 -18.23
C ARG A 163 19.59 -6.88 -19.44
N CYS A 164 19.99 -5.60 -19.52
CA CYS A 164 20.67 -4.99 -20.67
C CYS A 164 19.86 -5.03 -21.98
N GLN A 165 18.52 -5.09 -21.89
CA GLN A 165 17.58 -5.09 -23.01
C GLN A 165 17.14 -3.66 -23.36
N TYR A 166 18.10 -2.80 -23.71
CA TYR A 166 17.88 -1.35 -23.85
C TYR A 166 16.92 -0.98 -24.98
N ASP A 167 16.94 -1.68 -26.11
CA ASP A 167 16.05 -1.39 -27.24
C ASP A 167 14.58 -1.65 -26.87
N GLU A 168 14.30 -2.69 -26.08
CA GLU A 168 12.97 -2.99 -25.57
C GLU A 168 12.53 -1.97 -24.52
N ALA A 169 13.43 -1.55 -23.64
CA ALA A 169 13.18 -0.51 -22.64
C ALA A 169 12.80 0.84 -23.29
N ILE A 170 13.55 1.25 -24.34
CA ILE A 170 13.26 2.47 -25.09
C ILE A 170 11.87 2.38 -25.76
N ARG A 171 11.58 1.28 -26.45
CA ARG A 171 10.28 1.08 -27.09
C ARG A 171 9.13 1.18 -26.08
N LEU A 172 9.29 0.56 -24.90
CA LEU A 172 8.26 0.60 -23.85
C LEU A 172 8.04 2.00 -23.28
N LEU A 173 9.10 2.84 -23.23
CA LEU A 173 8.99 4.24 -22.86
C LEU A 173 8.27 5.06 -23.92
N ASP A 174 8.60 4.85 -25.21
CA ASP A 174 7.99 5.57 -26.33
C ASP A 174 6.49 5.30 -26.43
N GLU A 175 6.04 4.04 -26.22
CA GLU A 175 4.62 3.66 -26.19
C GLU A 175 3.82 4.34 -25.06
N GLY A 176 4.49 4.94 -24.09
CA GLY A 176 3.85 5.64 -22.97
C GLY A 176 3.68 7.14 -23.16
N ILE A 177 4.17 7.68 -24.25
CA ILE A 177 4.11 9.13 -24.56
C ILE A 177 2.91 9.46 -25.45
N GLU A 178 2.26 8.46 -26.07
CA GLU A 178 1.04 8.61 -26.87
C GLU A 178 -0.22 8.64 -26.00
#